data_733582618d5e14aad5fc39b8185e95c1
#
_entry.id   733582618d5e14aad5fc39b8185e95c1
#
_cell.length_a   1.000
_cell.length_b   1.000
_cell.length_c   1.000
_cell.angle_alpha   90.00
_cell.angle_beta   90.00
_cell.angle_gamma   90.00
#
_symmetry.space_group_name_H-M   'P 1'
#
loop_
_entity.id
_entity.type
_entity.pdbx_description
1 polymer ?
#
loop_
_entity_poly.entity_id
_entity_poly.type
_entity_poly.pdbx_seq_one_letter_code
_entity_poly.pdbx_strand_id
1 'polypeptide(L)'
;HYDVVPDLICCGKGMGGGVALSGVVGKKKIMDLPEVGNMSSTNSANPIACNAGLAVLEEIKINKLTDKARINGQLMQKELLKVKNKHPNLFNIYGKGLVAAIIFNKNKKNINSKLKTFVEKCIKDGLLLVYTGRESVKIGPPLTITRDAIIEGVRIIEKNINLIFNKWLKLDIQV
;
A
#
# COMPACT_ATOMS: atom_id res chain seq x y z
N HIS A 1 4.70 3.94 16.00
CA HIS A 1 4.75 4.92 14.90
C HIS A 1 4.21 6.30 15.31
N TYR A 2 3.21 6.33 16.16
CA TYR A 2 2.47 7.55 16.48
C TYR A 2 2.32 7.77 17.99
N ASP A 3 2.96 6.94 18.80
CA ASP A 3 2.92 6.93 20.28
C ASP A 3 1.48 6.94 20.86
N VAL A 4 0.59 6.23 20.15
CA VAL A 4 -0.80 6.01 20.57
C VAL A 4 -0.99 4.56 20.95
N VAL A 5 -1.52 4.31 22.16
CA VAL A 5 -1.93 2.98 22.61
C VAL A 5 -3.46 2.90 22.44
N PRO A 6 -3.96 2.20 21.41
CA PRO A 6 -5.40 2.08 21.21
C PRO A 6 -6.06 1.16 22.24
N ASP A 7 -7.36 1.33 22.44
CA ASP A 7 -8.14 0.42 23.27
C ASP A 7 -8.48 -0.88 22.55
N LEU A 8 -8.68 -0.82 21.22
CA LEU A 8 -8.94 -1.96 20.33
C LEU A 8 -8.13 -1.84 19.05
N ILE A 9 -7.67 -2.97 18.53
CA ILE A 9 -7.00 -3.10 17.22
C ILE A 9 -7.76 -4.13 16.40
N CYS A 10 -8.32 -3.70 15.26
CA CYS A 10 -8.95 -4.60 14.30
C CYS A 10 -7.89 -5.07 13.29
N CYS A 11 -7.68 -6.36 13.19
CA CYS A 11 -6.74 -7.01 12.28
C CYS A 11 -7.48 -7.79 11.21
N GLY A 12 -6.96 -7.79 9.98
CA GLY A 12 -7.56 -8.53 8.87
C GLY A 12 -6.68 -8.50 7.63
N LYS A 13 -7.27 -8.66 6.45
CA LYS A 13 -6.58 -8.68 5.16
C LYS A 13 -5.43 -9.69 5.11
N GLY A 14 -4.18 -9.25 5.14
CA GLY A 14 -2.98 -10.10 5.09
C GLY A 14 -2.76 -11.00 6.32
N MET A 15 -3.58 -10.89 7.37
CA MET A 15 -3.41 -11.65 8.60
C MET A 15 -3.40 -13.17 8.40
N GLY A 16 -4.19 -13.69 7.46
CA GLY A 16 -4.27 -15.11 7.14
C GLY A 16 -3.43 -15.56 5.95
N GLY A 17 -2.54 -14.70 5.39
CA GLY A 17 -1.68 -15.07 4.27
C GLY A 17 -2.41 -15.48 2.99
N GLY A 18 -3.65 -15.03 2.81
CA GLY A 18 -4.55 -15.42 1.71
C GLY A 18 -5.76 -16.24 2.16
N VAL A 19 -5.71 -16.82 3.36
CA VAL A 19 -6.89 -17.44 4.00
C VAL A 19 -7.69 -16.36 4.73
N ALA A 20 -9.02 -16.42 4.64
CA ALA A 20 -9.90 -15.47 5.31
C ALA A 20 -9.73 -15.58 6.84
N LEU A 21 -9.13 -14.54 7.42
CA LEU A 21 -8.93 -14.41 8.85
C LEU A 21 -9.02 -12.95 9.27
N SER A 22 -9.77 -12.68 10.34
CA SER A 22 -9.79 -11.39 10.98
C SER A 22 -9.91 -11.57 12.50
N GLY A 23 -9.52 -10.56 13.24
CA GLY A 23 -9.61 -10.58 14.69
C GLY A 23 -9.58 -9.20 15.28
N VAL A 24 -9.98 -9.10 16.54
CA VAL A 24 -9.87 -7.89 17.35
C VAL A 24 -9.01 -8.21 18.55
N VAL A 25 -8.02 -7.37 18.82
CA VAL A 25 -7.16 -7.42 20.01
C VAL A 25 -7.43 -6.16 20.81
N GLY A 26 -7.61 -6.32 22.12
CA GLY A 26 -7.93 -5.16 22.96
C GLY A 26 -7.67 -5.38 24.45
N LYS A 27 -7.90 -4.30 25.19
CA LYS A 27 -7.80 -4.34 26.66
C LYS A 27 -8.85 -5.31 27.22
N LYS A 28 -8.43 -6.18 28.14
CA LYS A 28 -9.30 -7.20 28.75
C LYS A 28 -10.64 -6.62 29.22
N LYS A 29 -10.63 -5.50 29.95
CA LYS A 29 -11.84 -4.83 30.45
C LYS A 29 -12.88 -4.46 29.38
N ILE A 30 -12.46 -4.35 28.11
CA ILE A 30 -13.34 -4.04 26.98
C ILE A 30 -13.74 -5.34 26.28
N MET A 31 -12.79 -6.24 26.09
CA MET A 31 -13.05 -7.52 25.41
C MET A 31 -13.96 -8.45 26.21
N ASP A 32 -14.01 -8.29 27.53
CA ASP A 32 -14.88 -9.09 28.43
C ASP A 32 -16.29 -8.49 28.63
N LEU A 33 -16.62 -7.35 27.99
CA LEU A 33 -17.95 -6.73 28.10
C LEU A 33 -19.08 -7.54 27.44
N PRO A 34 -18.88 -8.15 26.24
CA PRO A 34 -19.91 -8.98 25.64
C PRO A 34 -20.13 -10.26 26.45
N GLU A 35 -21.40 -10.65 26.59
CA GLU A 35 -21.75 -11.94 27.21
C GLU A 35 -21.22 -13.10 26.34
N VAL A 36 -21.04 -14.26 27.00
CA VAL A 36 -20.58 -15.46 26.31
C VAL A 36 -21.54 -15.84 25.19
N GLY A 37 -20.99 -15.99 23.98
CA GLY A 37 -21.74 -16.33 22.76
C GLY A 37 -22.16 -15.14 21.91
N ASN A 38 -22.20 -13.90 22.42
CA ASN A 38 -22.66 -12.73 21.67
C ASN A 38 -21.70 -12.28 20.56
N MET A 39 -20.42 -12.68 20.62
CA MET A 39 -19.40 -12.33 19.64
C MET A 39 -18.92 -13.55 18.81
N SER A 40 -19.72 -14.60 18.74
CA SER A 40 -19.39 -15.80 17.98
C SER A 40 -20.02 -15.83 16.60
N SER A 41 -19.39 -16.53 15.67
CA SER A 41 -19.96 -16.92 14.39
C SER A 41 -19.58 -18.38 14.10
N THR A 42 -20.34 -19.06 13.24
CA THR A 42 -20.15 -20.49 12.97
C THR A 42 -18.72 -20.85 12.55
N ASN A 43 -18.07 -19.97 11.77
CA ASN A 43 -16.73 -20.21 11.23
C ASN A 43 -15.63 -19.44 11.98
N SER A 44 -15.94 -18.79 13.10
CA SER A 44 -14.92 -18.11 13.90
C SER A 44 -13.95 -19.11 14.53
N ALA A 45 -12.70 -18.71 14.70
CA ALA A 45 -11.61 -19.53 15.21
C ALA A 45 -11.40 -20.85 14.42
N ASN A 46 -11.69 -20.86 13.12
CA ASN A 46 -11.44 -22.00 12.24
C ASN A 46 -9.96 -22.41 12.33
N PRO A 47 -9.64 -23.69 12.66
CA PRO A 47 -8.25 -24.13 12.86
C PRO A 47 -7.35 -23.91 11.64
N ILE A 48 -7.85 -24.07 10.43
CA ILE A 48 -7.07 -23.84 9.19
C ILE A 48 -6.67 -22.36 9.10
N ALA A 49 -7.62 -21.46 9.29
CA ALA A 49 -7.37 -20.02 9.25
C ALA A 49 -6.44 -19.58 10.39
N CYS A 50 -6.62 -20.12 11.60
CA CYS A 50 -5.75 -19.81 12.73
C CYS A 50 -4.31 -20.26 12.49
N ASN A 51 -4.10 -21.49 11.98
CA ASN A 51 -2.76 -21.98 11.64
C ASN A 51 -2.11 -21.17 10.52
N ALA A 52 -2.88 -20.76 9.50
CA ALA A 52 -2.37 -19.85 8.48
C ALA A 52 -1.91 -18.50 9.08
N GLY A 53 -2.70 -17.94 9.99
CA GLY A 53 -2.33 -16.72 10.73
C GLY A 53 -1.08 -16.88 11.58
N LEU A 54 -0.93 -17.99 12.28
CA LEU A 54 0.28 -18.31 13.05
C LEU A 54 1.51 -18.37 12.14
N ALA A 55 1.42 -19.08 11.01
CA ALA A 55 2.51 -19.16 10.04
C ALA A 55 2.91 -17.75 9.49
N VAL A 56 1.94 -16.87 9.24
CA VAL A 56 2.22 -15.48 8.85
C VAL A 56 2.97 -14.73 9.94
N LEU A 57 2.57 -14.86 11.19
CA LEU A 57 3.24 -14.19 12.32
C LEU A 57 4.67 -14.72 12.52
N GLU A 58 4.88 -16.02 12.40
CA GLU A 58 6.20 -16.64 12.44
C GLU A 58 7.10 -16.14 11.30
N GLU A 59 6.59 -16.12 10.07
CA GLU A 59 7.32 -15.59 8.90
C GLU A 59 7.75 -14.13 9.11
N ILE A 60 6.84 -13.28 9.59
CA ILE A 60 7.14 -11.87 9.89
C ILE A 60 8.27 -11.78 10.94
N LYS A 61 8.23 -12.60 11.98
CA LYS A 61 9.20 -12.60 13.08
C LYS A 61 10.56 -13.14 12.63
N ILE A 62 10.58 -14.35 12.05
CA ILE A 62 11.82 -15.05 11.65
C ILE A 62 12.58 -14.23 10.61
N ASN A 63 11.90 -13.73 9.60
CA ASN A 63 12.49 -12.97 8.51
C ASN A 63 12.62 -11.47 8.78
N LYS A 64 12.28 -11.00 9.99
CA LYS A 64 12.33 -9.58 10.40
C LYS A 64 11.67 -8.65 9.38
N LEU A 65 10.47 -9.05 8.88
CA LEU A 65 9.82 -8.37 7.77
C LEU A 65 9.43 -6.93 8.10
N THR A 66 9.21 -6.58 9.36
CA THR A 66 8.97 -5.21 9.82
C THR A 66 10.20 -4.31 9.58
N ASP A 67 11.42 -4.81 9.84
CA ASP A 67 12.65 -4.08 9.58
C ASP A 67 12.93 -3.98 8.07
N LYS A 68 12.73 -5.08 7.34
CA LYS A 68 12.82 -5.06 5.88
C LYS A 68 11.87 -4.04 5.26
N ALA A 69 10.62 -4.01 5.73
CA ALA A 69 9.63 -3.03 5.27
C ALA A 69 10.04 -1.59 5.59
N ARG A 70 10.68 -1.34 6.72
CA ARG A 70 11.22 -0.02 7.08
C ARG A 70 12.34 0.39 6.13
N ILE A 71 13.34 -0.49 5.92
CA ILE A 71 14.52 -0.20 5.08
C ILE A 71 14.13 -0.07 3.61
N ASN A 72 13.39 -1.04 3.08
CA ASN A 72 12.95 -1.04 1.68
C ASN A 72 11.92 0.07 1.42
N GLY A 73 11.10 0.40 2.42
CA GLY A 73 10.19 1.52 2.37
C GLY A 73 10.92 2.85 2.23
N GLN A 74 12.01 3.08 2.98
CA GLN A 74 12.84 4.27 2.83
C GLN A 74 13.42 4.38 1.42
N LEU A 75 13.90 3.26 0.86
CA LEU A 75 14.36 3.22 -0.53
C LEU A 75 13.23 3.60 -1.49
N MET A 76 12.07 2.95 -1.38
CA MET A 76 10.91 3.21 -2.24
C MET A 76 10.47 4.67 -2.19
N GLN A 77 10.33 5.24 -0.99
CA GLN A 77 9.97 6.64 -0.81
C GLN A 77 11.01 7.57 -1.44
N LYS A 78 12.31 7.30 -1.24
CA LYS A 78 13.40 8.08 -1.83
C LYS A 78 13.36 8.06 -3.36
N GLU A 79 13.17 6.88 -3.97
CA GLU A 79 13.11 6.77 -5.43
C GLU A 79 11.85 7.43 -6.01
N LEU A 80 10.70 7.28 -5.37
CA LEU A 80 9.47 7.96 -5.76
C LEU A 80 9.61 9.50 -5.65
N LEU A 81 10.29 10.00 -4.62
CA LEU A 81 10.56 11.44 -4.47
C LEU A 81 11.43 11.99 -5.60
N LYS A 82 12.39 11.21 -6.12
CA LYS A 82 13.16 11.63 -7.32
C LYS A 82 12.23 11.86 -8.52
N VAL A 83 11.26 10.96 -8.73
CA VAL A 83 10.27 11.13 -9.80
C VAL A 83 9.39 12.34 -9.53
N LYS A 84 8.92 12.55 -8.27
CA LYS A 84 8.14 13.72 -7.88
C LYS A 84 8.88 15.03 -8.18
N ASN A 85 10.18 15.09 -7.88
CA ASN A 85 10.98 16.30 -8.07
C ASN A 85 11.14 16.70 -9.55
N LYS A 86 11.07 15.73 -10.46
CA LYS A 86 11.02 15.97 -11.91
C LYS A 86 9.65 16.49 -12.38
N HIS A 87 8.59 16.29 -11.58
CA HIS A 87 7.21 16.61 -11.90
C HIS A 87 6.49 17.33 -10.76
N PRO A 88 6.97 18.49 -10.29
CA PRO A 88 6.56 19.11 -9.02
C PRO A 88 5.06 19.42 -8.95
N ASN A 89 4.42 19.79 -10.07
CA ASN A 89 3.02 20.22 -10.13
C ASN A 89 2.05 19.11 -10.57
N LEU A 90 2.55 17.90 -10.85
CA LEU A 90 1.73 16.82 -11.38
C LEU A 90 1.09 15.99 -10.26
N PHE A 91 1.84 15.64 -9.23
CA PHE A 91 1.38 14.79 -8.12
C PHE A 91 2.17 15.02 -6.84
N ASN A 92 1.62 14.49 -5.74
CA ASN A 92 2.32 14.35 -4.47
C ASN A 92 2.40 12.89 -4.07
N ILE A 93 3.35 12.57 -3.17
CA ILE A 93 3.57 11.23 -2.64
C ILE A 93 3.32 11.26 -1.14
N TYR A 94 2.53 10.32 -0.67
CA TYR A 94 2.25 10.08 0.73
C TYR A 94 2.46 8.61 1.05
N GLY A 95 2.94 8.32 2.25
CA GLY A 95 3.09 6.93 2.67
C GLY A 95 4.12 6.74 3.75
N LYS A 96 4.22 5.51 4.24
CA LYS A 96 5.20 5.08 5.24
C LYS A 96 5.56 3.62 5.03
N GLY A 97 6.84 3.29 5.16
CA GLY A 97 7.31 1.94 4.85
C GLY A 97 7.02 1.58 3.39
N LEU A 98 6.53 0.37 3.17
CA LEU A 98 6.19 -0.16 1.84
C LEU A 98 4.76 0.19 1.37
N VAL A 99 4.08 1.12 2.03
CA VAL A 99 2.78 1.62 1.56
C VAL A 99 2.94 3.06 1.11
N ALA A 100 2.58 3.33 -0.14
CA ALA A 100 2.58 4.68 -0.70
C ALA A 100 1.33 4.94 -1.54
N ALA A 101 1.01 6.22 -1.68
CA ALA A 101 0.03 6.72 -2.63
C ALA A 101 0.65 7.84 -3.45
N ILE A 102 0.49 7.78 -4.76
CA ILE A 102 0.73 8.89 -5.67
C ILE A 102 -0.62 9.59 -5.85
N ILE A 103 -0.74 10.81 -5.38
CA ILE A 103 -1.97 11.62 -5.49
C ILE A 103 -1.75 12.69 -6.55
N PHE A 104 -2.45 12.57 -7.65
CA PHE A 104 -2.34 13.48 -8.78
C PHE A 104 -3.17 14.75 -8.55
N ASN A 105 -2.75 15.83 -9.17
CA ASN A 105 -3.45 17.10 -9.07
C ASN A 105 -4.81 17.02 -9.78
N LYS A 106 -5.88 17.09 -9.00
CA LYS A 106 -7.28 16.96 -9.48
C LYS A 106 -7.72 18.07 -10.44
N ASN A 107 -7.04 19.23 -10.42
CA ASN A 107 -7.35 20.35 -11.31
C ASN A 107 -6.91 20.10 -12.76
N LYS A 108 -6.17 19.04 -13.03
CA LYS A 108 -5.76 18.66 -14.39
C LYS A 108 -6.92 17.98 -15.12
N LYS A 109 -7.29 18.53 -16.29
CA LYS A 109 -8.41 18.03 -17.13
C LYS A 109 -8.26 16.54 -17.47
N ASN A 110 -9.35 15.76 -17.33
CA ASN A 110 -9.40 14.33 -17.63
C ASN A 110 -8.40 13.47 -16.83
N ILE A 111 -8.04 13.87 -15.61
CA ILE A 111 -7.05 13.16 -14.79
C ILE A 111 -7.42 11.69 -14.57
N ASN A 112 -8.66 11.39 -14.22
CA ASN A 112 -9.11 10.02 -13.93
C ASN A 112 -9.00 9.08 -15.15
N SER A 113 -9.33 9.56 -16.36
CA SER A 113 -9.15 8.78 -17.58
C SER A 113 -7.67 8.50 -17.86
N LYS A 114 -6.81 9.50 -17.70
CA LYS A 114 -5.35 9.32 -17.86
C LYS A 114 -4.75 8.39 -16.81
N LEU A 115 -5.26 8.40 -15.56
CA LEU A 115 -4.81 7.49 -14.53
C LEU A 115 -5.17 6.03 -14.82
N LYS A 116 -6.35 5.77 -15.38
CA LYS A 116 -6.69 4.42 -15.87
C LYS A 116 -5.69 3.95 -16.92
N THR A 117 -5.44 4.77 -17.94
CA THR A 117 -4.43 4.48 -18.99
C THR A 117 -3.04 4.31 -18.40
N PHE A 118 -2.66 5.12 -17.41
CA PHE A 118 -1.38 5.01 -16.71
C PHE A 118 -1.22 3.65 -16.02
N VAL A 119 -2.22 3.25 -15.23
CA VAL A 119 -2.21 1.96 -14.52
C VAL A 119 -2.19 0.80 -15.51
N GLU A 120 -3.00 0.83 -16.58
CA GLU A 120 -3.01 -0.20 -17.62
C GLU A 120 -1.64 -0.34 -18.32
N LYS A 121 -0.96 0.76 -18.57
CA LYS A 121 0.40 0.72 -19.17
C LYS A 121 1.44 0.19 -18.18
N CYS A 122 1.37 0.57 -16.91
CA CYS A 122 2.23 0.01 -15.89
C CYS A 122 2.05 -1.52 -15.77
N ILE A 123 0.81 -2.00 -15.83
CA ILE A 123 0.51 -3.45 -15.81
C ILE A 123 1.11 -4.14 -17.05
N LYS A 124 0.97 -3.56 -18.24
CA LYS A 124 1.59 -4.09 -19.47
C LYS A 124 3.12 -4.12 -19.41
N ASP A 125 3.72 -3.19 -18.69
CA ASP A 125 5.17 -3.15 -18.44
C ASP A 125 5.61 -4.03 -17.25
N GLY A 126 4.70 -4.83 -16.65
CA GLY A 126 4.99 -5.79 -15.57
C GLY A 126 4.82 -5.25 -14.15
N LEU A 127 4.28 -4.05 -13.97
CA LEU A 127 4.04 -3.45 -12.65
C LEU A 127 2.55 -3.38 -12.33
N LEU A 128 2.11 -4.21 -11.37
CA LEU A 128 0.74 -4.16 -10.86
C LEU A 128 0.57 -2.97 -9.90
N LEU A 129 -0.28 -2.04 -10.27
CA LEU A 129 -0.68 -0.89 -9.45
C LEU A 129 -2.19 -0.90 -9.22
N VAL A 130 -2.63 -0.25 -8.15
CA VAL A 130 -4.05 -0.15 -7.80
C VAL A 130 -4.54 1.28 -8.01
N TYR A 131 -5.40 1.48 -9.02
CA TYR A 131 -6.17 2.71 -9.17
C TYR A 131 -7.29 2.74 -8.11
N THR A 132 -7.37 3.82 -7.35
CA THR A 132 -8.29 3.89 -6.20
C THR A 132 -9.70 4.38 -6.57
N GLY A 133 -9.95 4.69 -7.84
CA GLY A 133 -11.21 5.29 -8.31
C GLY A 133 -11.29 6.81 -8.17
N ARG A 134 -10.24 7.42 -7.61
CA ARG A 134 -10.06 8.87 -7.46
C ARG A 134 -8.78 9.30 -8.17
N GLU A 135 -8.31 10.51 -7.93
CA GLU A 135 -7.05 11.03 -8.47
C GLU A 135 -5.77 10.38 -7.87
N SER A 136 -5.85 9.13 -7.44
CA SER A 136 -4.73 8.46 -6.78
C SER A 136 -4.48 7.04 -7.24
N VAL A 137 -3.21 6.63 -7.09
CA VAL A 137 -2.73 5.27 -7.32
C VAL A 137 -2.03 4.80 -6.05
N LYS A 138 -2.40 3.63 -5.57
CA LYS A 138 -1.79 2.97 -4.41
C LYS A 138 -0.65 2.07 -4.85
N ILE A 139 0.45 2.14 -4.10
CA ILE A 139 1.62 1.26 -4.19
C ILE A 139 1.70 0.49 -2.88
N GLY A 140 1.74 -0.84 -2.95
CA GLY A 140 1.82 -1.71 -1.78
C GLY A 140 2.43 -3.05 -2.17
N PRO A 141 3.75 -3.11 -2.37
CA PRO A 141 4.43 -4.36 -2.69
C PRO A 141 4.42 -5.32 -1.50
N PRO A 142 4.71 -6.62 -1.72
CA PRO A 142 4.86 -7.57 -0.64
C PRO A 142 6.01 -7.19 0.30
N LEU A 143 5.92 -7.60 1.57
CA LEU A 143 6.96 -7.33 2.58
C LEU A 143 8.31 -7.94 2.21
N THR A 144 8.31 -8.96 1.35
CA THR A 144 9.49 -9.69 0.87
C THR A 144 10.11 -9.10 -0.38
N ILE A 145 9.61 -7.96 -0.89
CA ILE A 145 10.11 -7.33 -2.12
C ILE A 145 11.61 -7.06 -2.05
N THR A 146 12.30 -7.31 -3.15
CA THR A 146 13.73 -7.00 -3.28
C THR A 146 13.97 -5.53 -3.61
N ARG A 147 15.20 -5.06 -3.34
CA ARG A 147 15.60 -3.68 -3.66
C ARG A 147 15.54 -3.41 -5.17
N ASP A 148 15.96 -4.38 -5.98
CA ASP A 148 16.00 -4.24 -7.44
C ASP A 148 14.59 -4.15 -8.02
N ALA A 149 13.65 -4.96 -7.52
CA ALA A 149 12.25 -4.88 -7.91
C ALA A 149 11.59 -3.54 -7.53
N ILE A 150 11.98 -2.93 -6.40
CA ILE A 150 11.53 -1.57 -6.04
C ILE A 150 12.04 -0.55 -7.07
N ILE A 151 13.34 -0.61 -7.39
CA ILE A 151 13.95 0.32 -8.35
C ILE A 151 13.32 0.16 -9.74
N GLU A 152 13.14 -1.08 -10.19
CA GLU A 152 12.48 -1.40 -11.45
C GLU A 152 11.04 -0.86 -11.48
N GLY A 153 10.26 -1.13 -10.44
CA GLY A 153 8.88 -0.63 -10.34
C GLY A 153 8.80 0.89 -10.42
N VAL A 154 9.71 1.62 -9.74
CA VAL A 154 9.75 3.08 -9.82
C VAL A 154 10.16 3.57 -11.21
N ARG A 155 11.07 2.88 -11.91
CA ARG A 155 11.43 3.19 -13.32
C ARG A 155 10.23 3.02 -14.25
N ILE A 156 9.43 1.97 -14.07
CA ILE A 156 8.20 1.77 -14.85
C ILE A 156 7.19 2.89 -14.59
N ILE A 157 7.03 3.32 -13.34
CA ILE A 157 6.20 4.48 -12.98
C ILE A 157 6.68 5.73 -13.70
N GLU A 158 7.96 6.06 -13.61
CA GLU A 158 8.56 7.25 -14.24
C GLU A 158 8.39 7.23 -15.77
N LYS A 159 8.70 6.09 -16.41
CA LYS A 159 8.52 5.89 -17.85
C LYS A 159 7.09 6.23 -18.29
N ASN A 160 6.10 5.69 -17.57
CA ASN A 160 4.69 5.86 -17.94
C ASN A 160 4.13 7.23 -17.56
N ILE A 161 4.64 7.87 -16.50
CA ILE A 161 4.35 9.29 -16.22
C ILE A 161 4.82 10.16 -17.39
N ASN A 162 6.05 9.99 -17.84
CA ASN A 162 6.60 10.74 -18.96
C ASN A 162 5.79 10.53 -20.25
N LEU A 163 5.39 9.29 -20.53
CA LEU A 163 4.64 8.95 -21.73
C LEU A 163 3.24 9.60 -21.77
N ILE A 164 2.53 9.59 -20.66
CA ILE A 164 1.11 9.96 -20.61
C ILE A 164 0.90 11.43 -20.28
N PHE A 165 1.77 12.00 -19.45
CA PHE A 165 1.60 13.35 -18.93
C PHE A 165 2.52 14.41 -19.58
N ASN A 166 3.40 14.04 -20.52
CA ASN A 166 4.35 14.94 -21.17
C ASN A 166 3.72 16.21 -21.77
N LYS A 167 2.51 16.13 -22.33
CA LYS A 167 1.82 17.31 -22.87
C LYS A 167 1.45 18.34 -21.79
N TRP A 168 1.25 17.92 -20.57
CA TRP A 168 0.93 18.82 -19.46
C TRP A 168 2.18 19.46 -18.85
N LEU A 169 3.30 18.74 -18.89
CA LEU A 169 4.60 19.24 -18.42
C LEU A 169 5.13 20.39 -19.27
N LYS A 170 4.80 20.41 -20.59
CA LYS A 170 5.19 21.48 -21.51
C LYS A 170 4.36 22.75 -21.33
N LEU A 171 3.14 22.65 -20.80
CA LEU A 171 2.25 23.80 -20.56
C LEU A 171 2.58 24.55 -19.27
N ASP A 172 3.16 23.87 -18.27
CA ASP A 172 3.56 24.48 -17.00
C ASP A 172 4.90 25.29 -17.09
N ILE A 173 5.61 25.24 -18.25
CA ILE A 173 6.88 25.97 -18.49
C ILE A 173 6.64 27.32 -19.19
N GLN A 174 5.42 27.60 -19.61
CA GLN A 174 5.07 28.83 -20.33
C GLN A 174 4.31 29.88 -19.50
N VAL A 175 4.37 29.80 -18.16
CA VAL A 175 3.78 30.81 -17.26
C VAL A 175 4.86 31.40 -16.37
#